data_a2ae45eb7526cd8d985466a57856bb04
#
_entry.id   a2ae45eb7526cd8d985466a57856bb04
#
_cell.length_a   1.000
_cell.length_b   1.000
_cell.length_c   1.000
_cell.angle_alpha   90.00
_cell.angle_beta   90.00
_cell.angle_gamma   90.00
#
_symmetry.space_group_name_H-M   'P 1'
#
loop_
_entity.id
_entity.type
_entity.pdbx_description
1 polymer ?
#
loop_
_entity_poly.entity_id
_entity_poly.type
_entity_poly.pdbx_seq_one_letter_code
_entity_poly.pdbx_strand_id
1 'polypeptide(L)'
;FYEGPFSQVGEGVQANPEAARAVAILKKKGYRVAVTTMPMFPLAAVHERIRWAGLDPDDFEFATDYETCYAVKPMPRYYEDCLARAGVVADEVLMVGNHNREDGLATKVGCDIYFVTDHLIESEEGLDVSECKHGSMAEFADWCETLPSLK
;
A
#
# COMPACT_ATOMS: atom_id res chain seq x y z
N PHE A 1 17.97 -16.78 6.08
CA PHE A 1 18.06 -15.40 6.62
C PHE A 1 16.67 -14.80 6.83
N TYR A 2 15.82 -14.79 5.82
CA TYR A 2 14.49 -14.16 5.88
C TYR A 2 13.50 -14.89 6.79
N GLU A 3 13.66 -16.18 7.03
CA GLU A 3 12.82 -16.98 7.94
C GLU A 3 13.35 -17.03 9.39
N GLY A 4 14.32 -16.20 9.71
CA GLY A 4 14.95 -16.21 11.02
C GLY A 4 15.54 -14.83 11.39
N PRO A 5 16.84 -14.57 11.21
CA PRO A 5 17.49 -13.33 11.68
C PRO A 5 16.87 -12.03 11.14
N PHE A 6 16.16 -12.08 10.01
CA PHE A 6 15.51 -10.90 9.43
C PHE A 6 14.45 -10.31 10.37
N SER A 7 13.78 -11.12 11.16
CA SER A 7 12.78 -10.63 12.12
C SER A 7 13.39 -9.66 13.15
N GLN A 8 14.67 -9.84 13.48
CA GLN A 8 15.39 -8.98 14.42
C GLN A 8 15.74 -7.60 13.83
N VAL A 9 15.75 -7.46 12.51
CA VAL A 9 15.99 -6.17 11.84
C VAL A 9 14.87 -5.17 12.16
N GLY A 10 13.68 -5.64 12.48
CA GLY A 10 12.54 -4.82 12.90
C GLY A 10 12.61 -4.34 14.35
N GLU A 11 13.61 -4.75 15.13
CA GLU A 11 13.78 -4.26 16.50
C GLU A 11 13.98 -2.74 16.48
N GLY A 12 13.11 -2.01 17.21
CA GLY A 12 13.11 -0.55 17.24
C GLY A 12 12.24 0.13 16.19
N VAL A 13 11.65 -0.61 15.24
CA VAL A 13 10.64 -0.04 14.34
C VAL A 13 9.39 0.31 15.16
N GLN A 14 8.95 1.56 15.06
CA GLN A 14 7.72 2.01 15.69
C GLN A 14 6.57 1.92 14.69
N ALA A 15 5.59 1.06 14.99
CA ALA A 15 4.37 0.96 14.21
C ALA A 15 3.54 2.25 14.34
N ASN A 16 2.93 2.67 13.23
CA ASN A 16 1.95 3.75 13.28
C ASN A 16 0.56 3.14 13.55
N PRO A 17 -0.05 3.39 14.73
CA PRO A 17 -1.35 2.80 15.09
C PRO A 17 -2.47 3.24 14.16
N GLU A 18 -2.33 4.38 13.49
CA GLU A 18 -3.31 4.87 12.53
C GLU A 18 -3.39 4.01 11.26
N ALA A 19 -2.28 3.36 10.87
CA ALA A 19 -2.30 2.40 9.77
C ALA A 19 -3.17 1.18 10.11
N ALA A 20 -3.02 0.64 11.32
CA ALA A 20 -3.87 -0.45 11.80
C ALA A 20 -5.34 -0.03 11.92
N ARG A 21 -5.60 1.19 12.40
CA ARG A 21 -6.95 1.76 12.45
C ARG A 21 -7.57 1.85 11.05
N ALA A 22 -6.87 2.37 10.07
CA ALA A 22 -7.36 2.49 8.70
C ALA A 22 -7.71 1.12 8.09
N VAL A 23 -6.82 0.13 8.22
CA VAL A 23 -7.06 -1.22 7.71
C VAL A 23 -8.28 -1.85 8.39
N ALA A 24 -8.41 -1.72 9.72
CA ALA A 24 -9.55 -2.25 10.47
C ALA A 24 -10.88 -1.63 10.01
N ILE A 25 -10.91 -0.31 9.78
CA ILE A 25 -12.08 0.40 9.26
C ILE A 25 -12.48 -0.13 7.88
N LEU A 26 -11.51 -0.21 6.96
CA LEU A 26 -11.75 -0.68 5.59
C LEU A 26 -12.31 -2.10 5.57
N LYS A 27 -11.70 -3.01 6.32
CA LYS A 27 -12.17 -4.40 6.44
C LYS A 27 -13.58 -4.49 7.04
N LYS A 28 -13.85 -3.74 8.11
CA LYS A 28 -15.19 -3.69 8.72
C LYS A 28 -16.25 -3.23 7.74
N LYS A 29 -15.92 -2.27 6.86
CA LYS A 29 -16.81 -1.77 5.82
C LYS A 29 -16.92 -2.67 4.59
N GLY A 30 -16.11 -3.71 4.49
CA GLY A 30 -16.15 -4.68 3.39
C GLY A 30 -15.20 -4.37 2.24
N TYR A 31 -14.31 -3.39 2.39
CA TYR A 31 -13.27 -3.12 1.40
C TYR A 31 -12.21 -4.21 1.39
N ARG A 32 -11.73 -4.52 0.20
CA ARG A 32 -10.61 -5.41 -0.03
C ARG A 32 -9.32 -4.62 0.07
N VAL A 33 -8.29 -5.19 0.68
CA VAL A 33 -6.99 -4.53 0.85
C VAL A 33 -5.86 -5.46 0.40
N ALA A 34 -4.84 -4.88 -0.22
CA ALA A 34 -3.63 -5.58 -0.64
C ALA A 34 -2.40 -4.72 -0.36
N VAL A 35 -1.25 -5.35 -0.18
CA VAL A 35 0.04 -4.66 -0.05
C VAL A 35 0.76 -4.69 -1.39
N THR A 36 0.91 -3.53 -2.02
CA THR A 36 1.60 -3.36 -3.30
C THR A 36 2.91 -2.59 -3.09
N THR A 37 3.89 -3.27 -2.51
CA THR A 37 5.23 -2.71 -2.26
C THR A 37 6.15 -2.91 -3.46
N MET A 38 7.30 -2.21 -3.48
CA MET A 38 8.37 -2.52 -4.43
C MET A 38 8.80 -3.98 -4.24
N PRO A 39 8.74 -4.84 -5.25
CA PRO A 39 8.94 -6.27 -5.09
C PRO A 39 10.43 -6.65 -5.02
N MET A 40 11.13 -6.16 -3.99
CA MET A 40 12.57 -6.38 -3.78
C MET A 40 12.87 -7.49 -2.75
N PHE A 41 11.85 -8.02 -2.09
CA PHE A 41 12.00 -8.99 -1.03
C PHE A 41 11.14 -10.24 -1.29
N PRO A 42 11.54 -11.42 -0.74
CA PRO A 42 10.69 -12.59 -0.74
C PRO A 42 9.45 -12.35 0.15
N LEU A 43 8.39 -13.11 -0.10
CA LEU A 43 7.13 -12.96 0.62
C LEU A 43 7.30 -13.03 2.14
N ALA A 44 8.16 -13.94 2.64
CA ALA A 44 8.46 -14.06 4.06
C ALA A 44 8.96 -12.74 4.67
N ALA A 45 9.85 -12.02 3.97
CA ALA A 45 10.35 -10.73 4.43
C ALA A 45 9.30 -9.63 4.33
N VAL A 46 8.45 -9.67 3.32
CA VAL A 46 7.33 -8.72 3.20
C VAL A 46 6.35 -8.90 4.35
N HIS A 47 6.02 -10.14 4.71
CA HIS A 47 5.17 -10.44 5.86
C HIS A 47 5.78 -9.94 7.18
N GLU A 48 7.08 -10.11 7.40
CA GLU A 48 7.75 -9.56 8.57
C GLU A 48 7.64 -8.03 8.62
N ARG A 49 7.86 -7.35 7.50
CA ARG A 49 7.73 -5.89 7.41
C ARG A 49 6.29 -5.41 7.70
N ILE A 50 5.28 -6.16 7.27
CA ILE A 50 3.88 -5.90 7.61
C ILE A 50 3.68 -6.01 9.13
N ARG A 51 4.24 -7.05 9.77
CA ARG A 51 4.17 -7.20 11.24
C ARG A 51 4.89 -6.08 11.98
N TRP A 52 6.04 -5.63 11.49
CA TRP A 52 6.74 -4.46 12.08
C TRP A 52 5.91 -3.18 12.00
N ALA A 53 5.09 -3.05 10.97
CA ALA A 53 4.15 -1.95 10.84
C ALA A 53 2.92 -2.07 11.76
N GLY A 54 2.84 -3.11 12.60
CA GLY A 54 1.71 -3.36 13.51
C GLY A 54 0.48 -3.92 12.83
N LEU A 55 0.65 -4.57 11.68
CA LEU A 55 -0.41 -5.15 10.86
C LEU A 55 -0.28 -6.67 10.79
N ASP A 56 -1.38 -7.36 10.50
CA ASP A 56 -1.38 -8.79 10.23
C ASP A 56 -1.34 -9.03 8.72
N PRO A 57 -0.38 -9.82 8.20
CA PRO A 57 -0.37 -10.20 6.79
C PRO A 57 -1.68 -10.84 6.31
N ASP A 58 -2.38 -11.55 7.18
CA ASP A 58 -3.66 -12.21 6.85
C ASP A 58 -4.82 -11.22 6.65
N ASP A 59 -4.63 -9.95 6.98
CA ASP A 59 -5.59 -8.89 6.69
C ASP A 59 -5.61 -8.47 5.22
N PHE A 60 -4.61 -8.87 4.45
CA PHE A 60 -4.44 -8.50 3.04
C PHE A 60 -4.68 -9.69 2.13
N GLU A 61 -5.34 -9.47 0.99
CA GLU A 61 -5.57 -10.53 0.00
C GLU A 61 -4.28 -11.08 -0.61
N PHE A 62 -3.31 -10.19 -0.80
CA PHE A 62 -1.95 -10.53 -1.22
C PHE A 62 -0.97 -9.43 -0.85
N ALA A 63 0.28 -9.76 -0.89
CA ALA A 63 1.39 -8.81 -0.91
C ALA A 63 2.27 -9.10 -2.12
N THR A 64 2.80 -8.04 -2.75
CA THR A 64 3.75 -8.19 -3.85
C THR A 64 5.13 -8.57 -3.33
N ASP A 65 5.81 -9.45 -4.04
CA ASP A 65 7.13 -9.97 -3.71
C ASP A 65 7.95 -10.21 -4.99
N TYR A 66 9.25 -10.42 -4.87
CA TYR A 66 10.11 -10.61 -6.03
C TYR A 66 9.92 -11.96 -6.74
N GLU A 67 9.30 -12.94 -6.08
CA GLU A 67 9.12 -14.28 -6.64
C GLU A 67 7.93 -14.35 -7.59
N THR A 68 6.94 -13.49 -7.37
CA THR A 68 5.67 -13.48 -8.14
C THR A 68 5.48 -12.27 -9.04
N CYS A 69 6.31 -11.21 -8.89
CA CYS A 69 6.23 -10.01 -9.71
C CYS A 69 7.26 -10.03 -10.84
N TYR A 70 6.82 -9.70 -12.04
CA TYR A 70 7.66 -9.62 -13.25
C TYR A 70 7.94 -8.18 -13.69
N ALA A 71 7.40 -7.22 -12.97
CA ALA A 71 7.61 -5.80 -13.17
C ALA A 71 7.76 -5.10 -11.82
N VAL A 72 8.31 -3.90 -11.84
CA VAL A 72 8.57 -3.08 -10.64
C VAL A 72 7.94 -1.69 -10.82
N LYS A 73 7.69 -1.01 -9.71
CA LYS A 73 7.32 0.41 -9.76
C LYS A 73 8.48 1.23 -10.36
N PRO A 74 8.24 2.22 -11.18
CA PRO A 74 6.94 2.77 -11.59
C PRO A 74 6.44 2.26 -12.95
N MET A 75 6.79 1.05 -13.36
CA MET A 75 6.36 0.50 -14.64
C MET A 75 4.83 0.29 -14.66
N PRO A 76 4.08 0.74 -15.69
CA PRO A 76 2.63 0.50 -15.79
C PRO A 76 2.26 -0.97 -15.63
N ARG A 77 3.06 -1.87 -16.20
CA ARG A 77 2.87 -3.32 -16.10
C ARG A 77 2.76 -3.84 -14.67
N TYR A 78 3.49 -3.21 -13.72
CA TYR A 78 3.39 -3.59 -12.31
C TYR A 78 1.97 -3.42 -11.77
N TYR A 79 1.34 -2.28 -12.06
CA TYR A 79 -0.02 -1.98 -11.60
C TYR A 79 -1.06 -2.82 -12.33
N GLU A 80 -0.89 -3.04 -13.63
CA GLU A 80 -1.75 -3.91 -14.45
C GLU A 80 -1.74 -5.35 -13.90
N ASP A 81 -0.58 -5.87 -13.56
CA ASP A 81 -0.44 -7.21 -12.97
C ASP A 81 -1.10 -7.29 -11.57
N CYS A 82 -0.99 -6.24 -10.74
CA CYS A 82 -1.69 -6.16 -9.45
C CYS A 82 -3.22 -6.14 -9.63
N LEU A 83 -3.73 -5.36 -10.58
CA LEU A 83 -5.17 -5.32 -10.90
C LEU A 83 -5.67 -6.68 -11.39
N ALA A 84 -4.93 -7.32 -12.28
CA ALA A 84 -5.26 -8.66 -12.79
C ALA A 84 -5.26 -9.71 -11.66
N ARG A 85 -4.27 -9.65 -10.75
CA ARG A 85 -4.19 -10.53 -9.57
C ARG A 85 -5.39 -10.35 -8.64
N ALA A 86 -5.80 -9.12 -8.42
CA ALA A 86 -6.98 -8.80 -7.61
C ALA A 86 -8.31 -9.10 -8.34
N GLY A 87 -8.30 -9.21 -9.66
CA GLY A 87 -9.51 -9.40 -10.48
C GLY A 87 -10.45 -8.20 -10.44
N VAL A 88 -9.88 -6.99 -10.46
CA VAL A 88 -10.62 -5.71 -10.41
C VAL A 88 -10.23 -4.81 -11.58
N VAL A 89 -11.07 -3.82 -11.87
CA VAL A 89 -10.77 -2.76 -12.84
C VAL A 89 -10.18 -1.54 -12.12
N ALA A 90 -9.39 -0.76 -12.84
CA ALA A 90 -8.57 0.29 -12.22
C ALA A 90 -9.40 1.40 -11.54
N ASP A 91 -10.56 1.76 -12.10
CA ASP A 91 -11.44 2.80 -11.55
C ASP A 91 -12.15 2.40 -10.23
N GLU A 92 -12.05 1.13 -9.83
CA GLU A 92 -12.50 0.62 -8.53
C GLU A 92 -11.40 0.63 -7.46
N VAL A 93 -10.18 1.07 -7.81
CA VAL A 93 -9.00 0.93 -6.97
C VAL A 93 -8.45 2.29 -6.55
N LEU A 94 -8.24 2.43 -5.24
CA LEU A 94 -7.46 3.51 -4.66
C LEU A 94 -6.05 2.99 -4.33
N MET A 95 -5.03 3.58 -4.96
CA MET A 95 -3.65 3.42 -4.54
C MET A 95 -3.38 4.34 -3.35
N VAL A 96 -2.83 3.80 -2.27
CA VAL A 96 -2.41 4.56 -1.09
C VAL A 96 -0.91 4.42 -0.93
N GLY A 97 -0.19 5.51 -0.96
CA GLY A 97 1.28 5.47 -0.90
C GLY A 97 1.90 6.78 -0.50
N ASN A 98 3.22 6.81 -0.43
CA ASN A 98 3.99 7.97 0.02
C ASN A 98 5.05 8.45 -0.99
N HIS A 99 5.07 7.89 -2.20
CA HIS A 99 6.02 8.27 -3.24
C HIS A 99 5.26 8.81 -4.45
N ASN A 100 5.41 10.13 -4.74
CA ASN A 100 4.61 10.81 -5.75
C ASN A 100 4.82 10.27 -7.18
N ARG A 101 5.95 9.64 -7.47
CA ARG A 101 6.23 8.97 -8.75
C ARG A 101 5.87 7.50 -8.70
N GLU A 102 6.48 6.73 -7.79
CA GLU A 102 6.29 5.28 -7.75
C GLU A 102 4.83 4.89 -7.49
N ASP A 103 4.17 5.51 -6.52
CA ASP A 103 2.76 5.23 -6.25
C ASP A 103 1.83 6.03 -7.17
N GLY A 104 2.22 7.28 -7.48
CA GLY A 104 1.44 8.17 -8.34
C GLY A 104 1.21 7.63 -9.74
N LEU A 105 2.13 6.85 -10.30
CA LEU A 105 1.97 6.28 -11.63
C LEU A 105 0.87 5.21 -11.74
N ALA A 106 0.28 4.74 -10.63
CA ALA A 106 -0.95 3.97 -10.65
C ALA A 106 -2.10 4.72 -11.35
N THR A 107 -2.09 6.05 -11.34
CA THR A 107 -3.08 6.86 -12.07
C THR A 107 -2.98 6.72 -13.58
N LYS A 108 -1.82 6.35 -14.13
CA LYS A 108 -1.64 6.13 -15.57
C LYS A 108 -2.37 4.88 -16.08
N VAL A 109 -2.66 3.94 -15.20
CA VAL A 109 -3.46 2.76 -15.53
C VAL A 109 -4.93 2.93 -15.12
N GLY A 110 -5.30 4.09 -14.54
CA GLY A 110 -6.68 4.46 -14.23
C GLY A 110 -7.08 4.33 -12.77
N CYS A 111 -6.15 4.01 -11.86
CA CYS A 111 -6.43 4.00 -10.42
C CYS A 111 -6.57 5.42 -9.86
N ASP A 112 -7.34 5.56 -8.80
CA ASP A 112 -7.30 6.76 -7.96
C ASP A 112 -6.09 6.72 -7.03
N ILE A 113 -5.69 7.85 -6.44
CA ILE A 113 -4.51 7.97 -5.57
C ILE A 113 -4.83 8.75 -4.30
N TYR A 114 -4.26 8.31 -3.17
CA TYR A 114 -4.16 9.06 -1.93
C TYR A 114 -2.72 9.04 -1.43
N PHE A 115 -2.10 10.21 -1.26
CA PHE A 115 -0.75 10.32 -0.72
C PHE A 115 -0.76 10.50 0.79
N VAL A 116 -0.09 9.57 1.49
CA VAL A 116 0.18 9.69 2.93
C VAL A 116 1.45 10.52 3.12
N THR A 117 1.33 11.62 3.86
CA THR A 117 2.33 12.67 3.91
C THR A 117 3.32 12.56 5.07
N ASP A 118 3.12 11.63 6.03
CA ASP A 118 4.02 11.48 7.21
C ASP A 118 5.49 11.25 6.81
N HIS A 119 5.73 10.50 5.74
CA HIS A 119 7.04 10.21 5.18
C HIS A 119 7.03 10.33 3.65
N LEU A 120 6.51 11.46 3.16
CA LEU A 120 6.38 11.72 1.73
C LEU A 120 7.74 11.77 1.05
N ILE A 121 7.85 11.08 -0.08
CA ILE A 121 9.01 11.10 -0.96
C ILE A 121 8.59 11.73 -2.28
N GLU A 122 9.19 12.84 -2.64
CA GLU A 122 8.88 13.57 -3.85
C GLU A 122 10.01 13.47 -4.87
N SER A 123 9.64 13.22 -6.11
CA SER A 123 10.48 13.24 -7.29
C SER A 123 9.95 14.32 -8.23
N GLU A 124 10.84 15.03 -8.92
CA GLU A 124 10.48 16.03 -9.93
C GLU A 124 9.63 15.46 -11.08
N GLU A 125 9.79 14.15 -11.35
CA GLU A 125 9.01 13.44 -12.36
C GLU A 125 7.68 12.84 -11.81
N GLY A 126 7.39 13.07 -10.53
CA GLY A 126 6.18 12.59 -9.87
C GLY A 126 4.98 13.50 -10.07
N LEU A 127 3.83 13.09 -9.53
CA LEU A 127 2.64 13.93 -9.50
C LEU A 127 2.82 15.09 -8.51
N ASP A 128 2.15 16.20 -8.77
CA ASP A 128 1.99 17.24 -7.77
C ASP A 128 1.02 16.76 -6.69
N VAL A 129 1.55 16.52 -5.50
CA VAL A 129 0.79 15.98 -4.37
C VAL A 129 -0.34 16.91 -3.96
N SER A 130 -0.17 18.23 -4.12
CA SER A 130 -1.20 19.24 -3.79
C SER A 130 -2.44 19.15 -4.67
N GLU A 131 -2.31 18.59 -5.87
CA GLU A 131 -3.41 18.35 -6.81
C GLU A 131 -4.13 17.01 -6.58
N CYS A 132 -3.64 16.18 -5.68
CA CYS A 132 -4.14 14.84 -5.39
C CYS A 132 -4.79 14.79 -4.00
N LYS A 133 -5.56 13.73 -3.73
CA LYS A 133 -5.97 13.43 -2.34
C LYS A 133 -4.70 13.15 -1.52
N HIS A 134 -4.56 13.83 -0.40
CA HIS A 134 -3.40 13.64 0.48
C HIS A 134 -3.73 14.00 1.93
N GLY A 135 -2.89 13.53 2.84
CA GLY A 135 -2.98 13.82 4.26
C GLY A 135 -2.07 12.89 5.07
N SER A 136 -2.00 13.12 6.38
CA SER A 136 -1.33 12.20 7.29
C SER A 136 -2.02 10.83 7.32
N MET A 137 -1.37 9.82 7.90
CA MET A 137 -2.01 8.51 8.09
C MET A 137 -3.25 8.61 9.00
N ALA A 138 -3.23 9.52 9.99
CA ALA A 138 -4.40 9.79 10.83
C ALA A 138 -5.56 10.39 10.02
N GLU A 139 -5.28 11.38 9.18
CA GLU A 139 -6.28 11.99 8.28
C GLU A 139 -6.80 10.96 7.26
N PHE A 140 -5.95 10.08 6.75
CA PHE A 140 -6.38 8.98 5.89
C PHE A 140 -7.34 8.04 6.63
N ALA A 141 -7.02 7.65 7.86
CA ALA A 141 -7.92 6.81 8.67
C ALA A 141 -9.27 7.51 8.96
N ASP A 142 -9.25 8.80 9.25
CA ASP A 142 -10.47 9.60 9.43
C ASP A 142 -11.28 9.65 8.12
N TRP A 143 -10.62 9.83 6.98
CA TRP A 143 -11.28 9.77 5.68
C TRP A 143 -11.90 8.39 5.40
N CYS A 144 -11.24 7.30 5.79
CA CYS A 144 -11.80 5.95 5.68
C CYS A 144 -13.12 5.79 6.46
N GLU A 145 -13.29 6.51 7.58
CA GLU A 145 -14.56 6.52 8.32
C GLU A 145 -15.71 7.13 7.51
N THR A 146 -15.42 8.05 6.60
CA THR A 146 -16.44 8.70 5.74
C THR A 146 -16.88 7.84 4.57
N LEU A 147 -16.14 6.80 4.21
CA LEU A 147 -16.47 5.93 3.09
C LEU A 147 -17.76 5.13 3.37
N PRO A 148 -18.55 4.82 2.33
CA PRO A 148 -19.74 4.00 2.50
C PRO A 148 -19.36 2.58 2.92
N SER A 149 -20.26 1.90 3.64
CA SER A 149 -20.14 0.47 3.88
C SER A 149 -20.59 -0.31 2.65
N LEU A 150 -19.80 -1.35 2.29
CA LEU A 150 -20.11 -2.27 1.20
C LEU A 150 -20.82 -3.55 1.69
N LYS A 151 -21.06 -3.67 2.99
CA LYS A 151 -21.75 -4.79 3.66
C LYS A 151 -23.15 -4.40 4.06
#